data_5ff5df75b2fcbb6ea8f3cec616237309
#
_entry.id   5ff5df75b2fcbb6ea8f3cec616237309
#
_cell.length_a   1.000
_cell.length_b   1.000
_cell.length_c   1.000
_cell.angle_alpha   90.00
_cell.angle_beta   90.00
_cell.angle_gamma   90.00
#
_symmetry.space_group_name_H-M   'P 1'
#
loop_
_entity.id
_entity.type
_entity.pdbx_description
1 polymer ?
#
loop_
_entity_poly.entity_id
_entity_poly.type
_entity_poly.pdbx_seq_one_letter_code
_entity_poly.pdbx_strand_id
1 'polypeptide(L)'
;MKNEKYNTHSSRNAIEVYEKDGKWYKVYDEERKTYNVLFEALNQSRVESAGLCVPKLLETCVIDGHWAIVQEYIEGKTMKQMMEEEPEKEDEYLQWFVDLQVQMHKLRIPKMSKHRDKMNGKIAHTELSATLRYDLHNRVEAMPRHNCVLHGDYKPNNVIVDKNGKAYIIDWYHATQGNAEADAARTYMMFLVNNDKRKARKYIDMFAKTSNCSIKEILNWLPILAASQSVKGIKKQSAFLNSLIFMSEEELEALYEEQ
;
A
#
# COMPACT_ATOMS: atom_id res chain seq x y z
N MET A 1 -29.69 12.13 14.09
CA MET A 1 -28.42 11.85 14.77
C MET A 1 -27.33 12.15 13.72
N LYS A 2 -26.37 13.04 14.03
CA LYS A 2 -25.31 13.41 13.07
C LYS A 2 -24.36 12.23 12.94
N ASN A 3 -24.29 11.63 11.73
CA ASN A 3 -23.25 10.66 11.38
C ASN A 3 -21.90 11.35 11.53
N GLU A 4 -21.08 10.93 12.47
CA GLU A 4 -19.69 11.33 12.53
C GLU A 4 -19.00 10.74 11.31
N LYS A 5 -18.74 11.59 10.31
CA LYS A 5 -17.97 11.24 9.12
C LYS A 5 -16.53 11.03 9.53
N TYR A 6 -16.13 9.78 9.70
CA TYR A 6 -14.71 9.46 9.81
C TYR A 6 -14.06 9.71 8.45
N ASN A 7 -13.30 10.80 8.37
CA ASN A 7 -12.55 11.20 7.22
C ASN A 7 -11.31 10.29 7.06
N THR A 8 -11.51 9.05 6.61
CA THR A 8 -10.38 8.21 6.18
C THR A 8 -9.99 8.60 4.77
N HIS A 9 -8.88 9.32 4.63
CA HIS A 9 -8.32 9.84 3.39
C HIS A 9 -7.84 8.77 2.40
N SER A 10 -8.54 7.68 2.17
CA SER A 10 -7.97 6.61 1.35
C SER A 10 -8.77 6.10 0.17
N SER A 11 -9.98 6.56 -0.08
CA SER A 11 -10.66 6.12 -1.30
C SER A 11 -10.95 7.27 -2.25
N ARG A 12 -10.09 7.50 -3.22
CA ARG A 12 -10.28 8.51 -4.28
C ARG A 12 -11.58 8.34 -5.07
N ASN A 13 -12.28 7.23 -4.88
CA ASN A 13 -13.49 6.87 -5.62
C ASN A 13 -14.56 6.29 -4.68
N ALA A 14 -14.55 6.62 -3.39
CA ALA A 14 -15.69 6.37 -2.52
C ALA A 14 -16.45 7.67 -2.34
N ILE A 15 -17.74 7.64 -2.58
CA ILE A 15 -18.64 8.76 -2.30
C ILE A 15 -18.78 8.91 -0.80
N GLU A 16 -18.90 7.77 -0.10
CA GLU A 16 -19.18 7.76 1.31
C GLU A 16 -18.55 6.55 1.99
N VAL A 17 -18.02 6.77 3.19
CA VAL A 17 -17.63 5.72 4.13
C VAL A 17 -18.24 6.02 5.47
N TYR A 18 -18.93 5.05 6.04
CA TYR A 18 -19.62 5.24 7.32
C TYR A 18 -19.76 3.93 8.10
N GLU A 19 -19.91 4.05 9.42
CA GLU A 19 -20.29 2.96 10.32
C GLU A 19 -21.81 2.96 10.51
N LYS A 20 -22.41 1.76 10.49
CA LYS A 20 -23.80 1.53 10.88
C LYS A 20 -23.97 0.11 11.41
N ASP A 21 -24.55 -0.01 12.61
CA ASP A 21 -24.88 -1.29 13.24
C ASP A 21 -23.68 -2.27 13.35
N GLY A 22 -22.50 -1.76 13.70
CA GLY A 22 -21.26 -2.54 13.79
C GLY A 22 -20.68 -2.98 12.46
N LYS A 23 -21.12 -2.37 11.37
CA LYS A 23 -20.64 -2.62 10.01
C LYS A 23 -20.02 -1.36 9.41
N TRP A 24 -18.96 -1.55 8.65
CA TRP A 24 -18.30 -0.49 7.90
C TRP A 24 -18.71 -0.57 6.43
N TYR A 25 -19.27 0.51 5.93
CA TYR A 25 -19.75 0.66 4.56
C TYR A 25 -18.77 1.51 3.77
N LYS A 26 -18.32 1.02 2.62
CA LYS A 26 -17.52 1.76 1.65
C LYS A 26 -18.30 1.79 0.33
N VAL A 27 -18.96 2.92 0.06
CA VAL A 27 -19.81 3.15 -1.11
C VAL A 27 -19.00 3.86 -2.19
N TYR A 28 -19.04 3.36 -3.41
CA TYR A 28 -18.21 3.83 -4.53
C TYR A 28 -19.03 4.72 -5.48
N ASP A 29 -18.36 5.71 -6.08
CA ASP A 29 -18.96 6.54 -7.12
C ASP A 29 -19.19 5.77 -8.44
N GLU A 30 -19.94 6.38 -9.36
CA GLU A 30 -20.28 5.79 -10.66
C GLU A 30 -19.06 5.60 -11.57
N GLU A 31 -17.98 6.39 -11.36
CA GLU A 31 -16.74 6.27 -12.12
C GLU A 31 -15.98 4.99 -11.73
N ARG A 32 -16.26 4.45 -10.54
CA ARG A 32 -15.67 3.20 -10.07
C ARG A 32 -16.32 2.00 -10.77
N LYS A 33 -15.63 1.46 -11.77
CA LYS A 33 -16.12 0.28 -12.49
C LYS A 33 -16.40 -0.89 -11.54
N THR A 34 -17.53 -1.56 -11.73
CA THR A 34 -17.99 -2.69 -10.90
C THR A 34 -16.91 -3.74 -10.66
N TYR A 35 -16.15 -4.12 -11.70
CA TYR A 35 -15.10 -5.13 -11.54
C TYR A 35 -14.00 -4.71 -10.56
N ASN A 36 -13.73 -3.40 -10.38
CA ASN A 36 -12.75 -2.92 -9.41
C ASN A 36 -13.25 -3.08 -7.97
N VAL A 37 -14.56 -2.87 -7.73
CA VAL A 37 -15.19 -3.09 -6.42
C VAL A 37 -15.14 -4.57 -6.06
N LEU A 38 -15.58 -5.43 -7.00
CA LEU A 38 -15.56 -6.89 -6.82
C LEU A 38 -14.11 -7.42 -6.67
N PHE A 39 -13.15 -6.83 -7.36
CA PHE A 39 -11.74 -7.21 -7.23
C PHE A 39 -11.16 -6.85 -5.86
N GLU A 40 -11.53 -5.70 -5.28
CA GLU A 40 -11.15 -5.32 -3.93
C GLU A 40 -11.75 -6.29 -2.91
N ALA A 41 -13.05 -6.61 -3.02
CA ALA A 41 -13.72 -7.59 -2.16
C ALA A 41 -13.09 -8.99 -2.29
N LEU A 42 -12.74 -9.41 -3.51
CA LEU A 42 -12.05 -10.68 -3.74
C LEU A 42 -10.68 -10.74 -3.07
N ASN A 43 -9.89 -9.66 -3.15
CA ASN A 43 -8.60 -9.59 -2.48
C ASN A 43 -8.77 -9.64 -0.95
N GLN A 44 -9.73 -8.88 -0.40
CA GLN A 44 -10.10 -8.93 1.01
C GLN A 44 -10.42 -10.35 1.46
N SER A 45 -11.31 -11.03 0.75
CA SER A 45 -11.70 -12.42 1.04
C SER A 45 -10.53 -13.40 0.97
N ARG A 46 -9.61 -13.22 0.03
CA ARG A 46 -8.42 -14.08 -0.11
C ARG A 46 -7.46 -13.96 1.07
N VAL A 47 -7.17 -12.73 1.51
CA VAL A 47 -6.26 -12.50 2.64
C VAL A 47 -6.92 -12.91 3.95
N GLU A 48 -8.23 -12.71 4.12
CA GLU A 48 -9.01 -13.22 5.23
C GLU A 48 -8.92 -14.75 5.33
N SER A 49 -9.18 -15.44 4.21
CA SER A 49 -9.11 -16.91 4.12
C SER A 49 -7.71 -17.47 4.36
N ALA A 50 -6.66 -16.67 4.13
CA ALA A 50 -5.28 -17.04 4.43
C ALA A 50 -4.89 -16.82 5.90
N GLY A 51 -5.83 -16.38 6.74
CA GLY A 51 -5.64 -16.19 8.17
C GLY A 51 -4.99 -14.87 8.55
N LEU A 52 -4.89 -13.90 7.63
CA LEU A 52 -4.42 -12.57 7.97
C LEU A 52 -5.48 -11.84 8.81
N CYS A 53 -5.03 -11.07 9.78
CA CYS A 53 -5.92 -10.25 10.60
C CYS A 53 -6.42 -9.04 9.78
N VAL A 54 -7.63 -9.16 9.27
CA VAL A 54 -8.35 -8.17 8.47
C VAL A 54 -9.80 -8.10 8.94
N PRO A 55 -10.53 -6.98 8.75
CA PRO A 55 -11.97 -6.96 8.99
C PRO A 55 -12.67 -8.01 8.11
N LYS A 56 -13.64 -8.74 8.65
CA LYS A 56 -14.42 -9.70 7.86
C LYS A 56 -15.15 -9.01 6.73
N LEU A 57 -15.05 -9.57 5.52
CA LEU A 57 -15.92 -9.20 4.42
C LEU A 57 -17.32 -9.77 4.69
N LEU A 58 -18.32 -8.92 4.79
CA LEU A 58 -19.71 -9.32 5.09
C LEU A 58 -20.55 -9.41 3.83
N GLU A 59 -20.45 -8.40 2.95
CA GLU A 59 -21.32 -8.29 1.78
C GLU A 59 -20.70 -7.40 0.71
N THR A 60 -21.10 -7.63 -0.53
CA THR A 60 -21.01 -6.67 -1.63
C THR A 60 -22.42 -6.43 -2.16
N CYS A 61 -22.88 -5.19 -2.17
CA CYS A 61 -24.26 -4.83 -2.49
C CYS A 61 -24.35 -3.53 -3.30
N VAL A 62 -25.56 -3.13 -3.64
CA VAL A 62 -25.85 -1.82 -4.25
C VAL A 62 -26.70 -1.02 -3.29
N ILE A 63 -26.26 0.20 -2.96
CA ILE A 63 -26.95 1.14 -2.08
C ILE A 63 -27.21 2.41 -2.90
N ASP A 64 -28.48 2.77 -3.04
CA ASP A 64 -28.90 3.95 -3.82
C ASP A 64 -28.30 4.01 -5.25
N GLY A 65 -28.16 2.86 -5.90
CA GLY A 65 -27.59 2.74 -7.23
C GLY A 65 -26.06 2.58 -7.28
N HIS A 66 -25.37 2.70 -6.17
CA HIS A 66 -23.90 2.64 -6.06
C HIS A 66 -23.42 1.32 -5.47
N TRP A 67 -22.35 0.76 -6.05
CA TRP A 67 -21.71 -0.42 -5.47
C TRP A 67 -21.11 -0.12 -4.13
N ALA A 68 -21.25 -1.07 -3.20
CA ALA A 68 -20.68 -0.97 -1.87
C ALA A 68 -19.99 -2.27 -1.43
N ILE A 69 -18.94 -2.13 -0.64
CA ILE A 69 -18.34 -3.21 0.16
C ILE A 69 -18.73 -2.98 1.61
N VAL A 70 -19.28 -4.01 2.23
CA VAL A 70 -19.64 -4.02 3.65
C VAL A 70 -18.73 -4.99 4.38
N GLN A 71 -18.09 -4.52 5.42
CA GLN A 71 -17.18 -5.31 6.25
C GLN A 71 -17.43 -5.07 7.75
N GLU A 72 -16.85 -5.89 8.59
CA GLU A 72 -16.83 -5.71 10.04
C GLU A 72 -16.27 -4.33 10.38
N TYR A 73 -16.96 -3.60 11.28
CA TYR A 73 -16.40 -2.37 11.83
C TYR A 73 -15.41 -2.70 12.94
N ILE A 74 -14.19 -2.20 12.81
CA ILE A 74 -13.16 -2.32 13.83
C ILE A 74 -13.10 -1.02 14.63
N GLU A 75 -13.58 -1.07 15.86
CA GLU A 75 -13.47 0.04 16.80
C GLU A 75 -12.02 0.15 17.31
N GLY A 76 -11.30 1.18 16.86
CA GLY A 76 -9.90 1.36 17.22
C GLY A 76 -9.29 2.61 16.63
N LYS A 77 -7.97 2.75 16.77
CA LYS A 77 -7.17 3.84 16.21
C LYS A 77 -6.31 3.33 15.07
N THR A 78 -6.08 4.17 14.08
CA THR A 78 -5.05 3.84 13.08
C THR A 78 -3.67 3.90 13.71
N MET A 79 -2.74 3.11 13.20
CA MET A 79 -1.34 3.17 13.61
C MET A 79 -0.76 4.59 13.47
N LYS A 80 -1.22 5.34 12.46
CA LYS A 80 -0.84 6.74 12.30
C LYS A 80 -1.31 7.59 13.49
N GLN A 81 -2.59 7.46 13.89
CA GLN A 81 -3.13 8.19 15.05
C GLN A 81 -2.36 7.86 16.33
N MET A 82 -2.02 6.59 16.54
CA MET A 82 -1.23 6.17 17.70
C MET A 82 0.15 6.83 17.72
N MET A 83 0.86 6.86 16.58
CA MET A 83 2.15 7.55 16.45
C MET A 83 2.07 9.07 16.68
N GLU A 84 0.93 9.68 16.30
CA GLU A 84 0.70 11.12 16.48
C GLU A 84 0.32 11.47 17.93
N GLU A 85 -0.43 10.60 18.61
CA GLU A 85 -0.88 10.80 19.99
C GLU A 85 0.22 10.46 21.01
N GLU A 86 1.10 9.50 20.71
CA GLU A 86 2.18 9.04 21.57
C GLU A 86 3.53 9.08 20.81
N PRO A 87 4.06 10.29 20.50
CA PRO A 87 5.26 10.43 19.68
C PRO A 87 6.51 9.85 20.33
N GLU A 88 6.55 9.68 21.65
CA GLU A 88 7.62 9.02 22.39
C GLU A 88 7.67 7.50 22.10
N LYS A 89 6.58 6.90 21.64
CA LYS A 89 6.48 5.50 21.23
C LYS A 89 6.51 5.30 19.72
N GLU A 90 6.77 6.35 18.93
CA GLU A 90 6.75 6.28 17.47
C GLU A 90 7.60 5.12 16.93
N ASP A 91 8.78 4.90 17.52
CA ASP A 91 9.71 3.86 17.08
C ASP A 91 9.19 2.45 17.41
N GLU A 92 8.49 2.26 18.53
CA GLU A 92 7.83 1.00 18.88
C GLU A 92 6.69 0.69 17.90
N TYR A 93 5.86 1.68 17.61
CA TYR A 93 4.76 1.53 16.65
C TYR A 93 5.27 1.32 15.23
N LEU A 94 6.37 1.98 14.85
CA LEU A 94 6.98 1.78 13.55
C LEU A 94 7.58 0.37 13.41
N GLN A 95 8.22 -0.16 14.46
CA GLN A 95 8.70 -1.54 14.46
C GLN A 95 7.54 -2.52 14.38
N TRP A 96 6.47 -2.32 15.15
CA TRP A 96 5.28 -3.17 15.06
C TRP A 96 4.64 -3.12 13.66
N PHE A 97 4.56 -1.95 13.06
CA PHE A 97 4.10 -1.77 11.68
C PHE A 97 4.94 -2.60 10.70
N VAL A 98 6.25 -2.57 10.83
CA VAL A 98 7.19 -3.38 10.02
C VAL A 98 6.97 -4.88 10.27
N ASP A 99 6.84 -5.30 11.51
CA ASP A 99 6.64 -6.72 11.87
C ASP A 99 5.36 -7.29 11.24
N LEU A 100 4.28 -6.53 11.26
CA LEU A 100 3.02 -6.90 10.60
C LEU A 100 3.19 -7.06 9.09
N GLN A 101 3.94 -6.16 8.44
CA GLN A 101 4.22 -6.24 7.01
C GLN A 101 5.07 -7.46 6.67
N VAL A 102 6.12 -7.72 7.44
CA VAL A 102 6.97 -8.90 7.23
C VAL A 102 6.19 -10.20 7.47
N GLN A 103 5.28 -10.24 8.45
CA GLN A 103 4.38 -11.39 8.65
C GLN A 103 3.46 -11.60 7.44
N MET A 104 2.86 -10.55 6.91
CA MET A 104 2.04 -10.60 5.69
C MET A 104 2.85 -11.15 4.50
N HIS A 105 4.08 -10.74 4.33
CA HIS A 105 4.95 -11.20 3.24
C HIS A 105 5.33 -12.69 3.33
N LYS A 106 5.13 -13.36 4.47
CA LYS A 106 5.32 -14.82 4.59
C LYS A 106 4.20 -15.61 3.91
N LEU A 107 3.04 -15.00 3.70
CA LEU A 107 1.89 -15.66 3.09
C LEU A 107 2.10 -15.89 1.58
N ARG A 108 1.47 -16.96 1.10
CA ARG A 108 1.41 -17.34 -0.32
C ARG A 108 -0.03 -17.67 -0.64
N ILE A 109 -0.67 -16.80 -1.43
CA ILE A 109 -2.10 -16.95 -1.79
C ILE A 109 -2.19 -17.25 -3.30
N PRO A 110 -2.70 -18.43 -3.68
CA PRO A 110 -2.84 -18.79 -5.10
C PRO A 110 -3.75 -17.81 -5.86
N LYS A 111 -3.47 -17.64 -7.15
CA LYS A 111 -4.30 -16.85 -8.08
C LYS A 111 -4.41 -15.34 -7.76
N MET A 112 -3.56 -14.79 -6.92
CA MET A 112 -3.43 -13.34 -6.82
C MET A 112 -2.80 -12.78 -8.10
N SER A 113 -3.18 -11.56 -8.46
CA SER A 113 -2.55 -10.83 -9.58
C SER A 113 -1.05 -10.65 -9.32
N LYS A 114 -0.24 -10.81 -10.34
CA LYS A 114 1.21 -10.67 -10.22
C LYS A 114 1.60 -9.19 -10.19
N HIS A 115 2.44 -8.82 -9.24
CA HIS A 115 2.96 -7.45 -9.13
C HIS A 115 3.73 -7.03 -10.38
N ARG A 116 4.52 -7.94 -10.96
CA ARG A 116 5.26 -7.73 -12.20
C ARG A 116 4.36 -7.32 -13.36
N ASP A 117 3.26 -8.05 -13.59
CA ASP A 117 2.31 -7.77 -14.66
C ASP A 117 1.65 -6.40 -14.45
N LYS A 118 1.32 -6.07 -13.19
CA LYS A 118 0.79 -4.77 -12.81
C LYS A 118 1.79 -3.64 -13.07
N MET A 119 3.08 -3.82 -12.76
CA MET A 119 4.11 -2.82 -13.02
C MET A 119 4.32 -2.63 -14.53
N ASN A 120 4.47 -3.72 -15.28
CA ASN A 120 4.59 -3.67 -16.73
C ASN A 120 3.39 -2.96 -17.38
N GLY A 121 2.16 -3.29 -16.96
CA GLY A 121 0.97 -2.62 -17.46
C GLY A 121 0.98 -1.11 -17.19
N LYS A 122 1.42 -0.68 -15.99
CA LYS A 122 1.48 0.74 -15.66
C LYS A 122 2.60 1.47 -16.40
N ILE A 123 3.79 0.89 -16.53
CA ILE A 123 4.91 1.46 -17.28
C ILE A 123 4.50 1.70 -18.74
N ALA A 124 3.78 0.76 -19.36
CA ALA A 124 3.29 0.90 -20.73
C ALA A 124 2.35 2.10 -20.93
N HIS A 125 1.66 2.57 -19.87
CA HIS A 125 0.74 3.71 -19.91
C HIS A 125 1.37 5.03 -19.43
N THR A 126 2.70 5.06 -19.20
CA THR A 126 3.41 6.32 -18.87
C THR A 126 3.66 7.14 -20.14
N GLU A 127 3.82 8.46 -19.94
CA GLU A 127 4.26 9.40 -21.00
C GLU A 127 5.80 9.42 -21.18
N LEU A 128 6.52 8.48 -20.58
CA LEU A 128 7.97 8.35 -20.69
C LEU A 128 8.37 7.96 -22.12
N SER A 129 9.62 8.29 -22.51
CA SER A 129 10.15 7.88 -23.81
C SER A 129 10.13 6.35 -24.00
N ALA A 130 10.08 5.89 -25.25
CA ALA A 130 10.09 4.46 -25.56
C ALA A 130 11.33 3.75 -24.99
N THR A 131 12.50 4.38 -25.07
CA THR A 131 13.75 3.86 -24.52
C THR A 131 13.64 3.68 -23.00
N LEU A 132 13.15 4.68 -22.27
CA LEU A 132 13.05 4.60 -20.83
C LEU A 132 12.00 3.57 -20.38
N ARG A 133 10.86 3.47 -21.09
CA ARG A 133 9.88 2.39 -20.84
C ARG A 133 10.52 1.01 -21.04
N TYR A 134 11.28 0.84 -22.11
CA TYR A 134 12.00 -0.41 -22.39
C TYR A 134 12.98 -0.76 -21.27
N ASP A 135 13.78 0.20 -20.79
CA ASP A 135 14.70 -0.01 -19.68
C ASP A 135 13.99 -0.39 -18.39
N LEU A 136 12.88 0.29 -18.07
CA LEU A 136 12.08 -0.04 -16.89
C LEU A 136 11.44 -1.44 -17.00
N HIS A 137 10.95 -1.85 -18.17
CA HIS A 137 10.47 -3.21 -18.40
C HIS A 137 11.58 -4.25 -18.17
N ASN A 138 12.79 -3.99 -18.69
CA ASN A 138 13.94 -4.88 -18.46
C ASN A 138 14.31 -4.96 -16.98
N ARG A 139 14.29 -3.85 -16.24
CA ARG A 139 14.51 -3.85 -14.78
C ARG A 139 13.47 -4.71 -14.07
N VAL A 140 12.17 -4.57 -14.42
CA VAL A 140 11.10 -5.41 -13.85
C VAL A 140 11.33 -6.90 -14.13
N GLU A 141 11.75 -7.24 -15.36
CA GLU A 141 11.99 -8.64 -15.75
C GLU A 141 13.27 -9.22 -15.10
N ALA A 142 14.26 -8.40 -14.81
CA ALA A 142 15.50 -8.81 -14.13
C ALA A 142 15.30 -9.09 -12.63
N MET A 143 14.24 -8.55 -12.01
CA MET A 143 13.98 -8.80 -10.58
C MET A 143 13.72 -10.29 -10.30
N PRO A 144 14.18 -10.83 -9.15
CA PRO A 144 13.87 -12.19 -8.73
C PRO A 144 12.35 -12.46 -8.75
N ARG A 145 11.95 -13.72 -8.93
CA ARG A 145 10.53 -14.11 -8.98
C ARG A 145 10.07 -14.65 -7.64
N HIS A 146 9.40 -13.81 -6.88
CA HIS A 146 8.77 -14.17 -5.61
C HIS A 146 7.24 -14.10 -5.71
N ASN A 147 6.56 -14.74 -4.75
CA ASN A 147 5.10 -14.82 -4.68
C ASN A 147 4.59 -14.46 -3.27
N CYS A 148 5.27 -13.53 -2.59
CA CYS A 148 4.80 -12.98 -1.33
C CYS A 148 3.48 -12.24 -1.54
N VAL A 149 2.59 -12.25 -0.56
CA VAL A 149 1.45 -11.34 -0.55
C VAL A 149 1.96 -9.93 -0.36
N LEU A 150 1.57 -9.03 -1.23
CA LEU A 150 1.89 -7.61 -1.18
C LEU A 150 0.61 -6.81 -1.01
N HIS A 151 0.63 -5.81 -0.15
CA HIS A 151 -0.51 -4.91 0.04
C HIS A 151 -0.62 -3.88 -1.11
N GLY A 152 0.50 -3.32 -1.54
CA GLY A 152 0.60 -2.33 -2.62
C GLY A 152 0.18 -0.90 -2.23
N ASP A 153 -0.30 -0.68 -0.99
CA ASP A 153 -0.53 0.63 -0.37
C ASP A 153 -0.41 0.53 1.16
N TYR A 154 0.62 -0.20 1.65
CA TYR A 154 0.86 -0.39 3.07
C TYR A 154 1.36 0.89 3.70
N LYS A 155 0.56 1.46 4.60
CA LYS A 155 0.83 2.73 5.29
C LYS A 155 0.17 2.73 6.68
N PRO A 156 0.64 3.55 7.64
CA PRO A 156 0.10 3.55 9.00
C PRO A 156 -1.40 3.82 9.12
N ASN A 157 -2.00 4.53 8.12
CA ASN A 157 -3.45 4.73 8.07
C ASN A 157 -4.24 3.46 7.72
N ASN A 158 -3.58 2.47 7.10
CA ASN A 158 -4.20 1.22 6.67
C ASN A 158 -3.98 0.07 7.68
N VAL A 159 -3.57 0.40 8.89
CA VAL A 159 -3.50 -0.52 10.04
C VAL A 159 -4.33 0.06 11.17
N ILE A 160 -5.39 -0.63 11.57
CA ILE A 160 -6.24 -0.25 12.71
C ILE A 160 -5.89 -1.16 13.89
N VAL A 161 -5.70 -0.58 15.06
CA VAL A 161 -5.46 -1.31 16.31
C VAL A 161 -6.70 -1.15 17.18
N ASP A 162 -7.32 -2.28 17.56
CA ASP A 162 -8.48 -2.29 18.43
C ASP A 162 -8.10 -2.05 19.90
N LYS A 163 -9.10 -1.89 20.76
CA LYS A 163 -8.93 -1.70 22.21
C LYS A 163 -8.22 -2.84 22.94
N ASN A 164 -8.12 -4.02 22.32
CA ASN A 164 -7.44 -5.19 22.88
C ASN A 164 -5.99 -5.29 22.36
N GLY A 165 -5.53 -4.32 21.59
CA GLY A 165 -4.19 -4.33 21.00
C GLY A 165 -4.05 -5.24 19.77
N LYS A 166 -5.16 -5.63 19.13
CA LYS A 166 -5.11 -6.45 17.92
C LYS A 166 -5.10 -5.54 16.69
N ALA A 167 -4.11 -5.75 15.81
CA ALA A 167 -3.93 -4.99 14.59
C ALA A 167 -4.65 -5.64 13.40
N TYR A 168 -5.37 -4.82 12.63
CA TYR A 168 -6.11 -5.21 11.43
C TYR A 168 -5.60 -4.42 10.25
N ILE A 169 -5.21 -5.10 9.16
CA ILE A 169 -4.77 -4.46 7.91
C ILE A 169 -5.98 -4.28 7.00
N ILE A 170 -6.19 -3.06 6.48
CA ILE A 170 -7.35 -2.68 5.68
C ILE A 170 -6.95 -2.17 4.29
N ASP A 171 -7.92 -2.03 3.37
CA ASP A 171 -7.77 -1.43 2.01
C ASP A 171 -6.92 -2.28 1.04
N TRP A 172 -7.43 -3.47 0.72
CA TRP A 172 -6.75 -4.50 -0.09
C TRP A 172 -6.91 -4.33 -1.61
N TYR A 173 -7.38 -3.17 -2.06
CA TYR A 173 -7.57 -2.90 -3.49
C TYR A 173 -6.31 -3.12 -4.34
N HIS A 174 -5.16 -2.73 -3.79
CA HIS A 174 -3.89 -2.80 -4.52
C HIS A 174 -3.14 -4.13 -4.36
N ALA A 175 -3.70 -5.09 -3.63
CA ALA A 175 -3.02 -6.34 -3.32
C ALA A 175 -2.61 -7.14 -4.56
N THR A 176 -1.43 -7.72 -4.49
CA THR A 176 -0.81 -8.55 -5.54
C THR A 176 0.08 -9.61 -4.89
N GLN A 177 0.68 -10.48 -5.70
CA GLN A 177 1.78 -11.34 -5.28
C GLN A 177 3.08 -10.94 -5.99
N GLY A 178 4.20 -10.94 -5.27
CA GLY A 178 5.50 -10.52 -5.82
C GLY A 178 6.61 -10.47 -4.79
N ASN A 179 7.50 -9.51 -4.95
CA ASN A 179 8.68 -9.32 -4.11
C ASN A 179 8.35 -8.43 -2.90
N ALA A 180 8.67 -8.89 -1.71
CA ALA A 180 8.47 -8.15 -0.45
C ALA A 180 9.17 -6.78 -0.49
N GLU A 181 10.35 -6.71 -1.10
CA GLU A 181 11.16 -5.52 -1.29
C GLU A 181 10.41 -4.44 -2.11
N ALA A 182 9.58 -4.86 -3.08
CA ALA A 182 8.76 -3.94 -3.87
C ALA A 182 7.66 -3.27 -3.01
N ASP A 183 7.03 -4.02 -2.11
CA ASP A 183 6.01 -3.47 -1.21
C ASP A 183 6.65 -2.55 -0.16
N ALA A 184 7.84 -2.92 0.36
CA ALA A 184 8.63 -2.08 1.24
C ALA A 184 9.08 -0.78 0.55
N ALA A 185 9.62 -0.87 -0.66
CA ALA A 185 10.01 0.30 -1.45
C ALA A 185 8.81 1.23 -1.72
N ARG A 186 7.60 0.67 -1.89
CA ARG A 186 6.38 1.44 -2.04
C ARG A 186 6.07 2.23 -0.77
N THR A 187 6.14 1.61 0.40
CA THR A 187 5.92 2.27 1.71
C THR A 187 6.98 3.33 1.97
N TYR A 188 8.26 3.01 1.74
CA TYR A 188 9.37 3.96 1.84
C TYR A 188 9.16 5.20 0.96
N MET A 189 8.87 4.99 -0.34
CA MET A 189 8.56 6.07 -1.27
C MET A 189 7.38 6.94 -0.80
N MET A 190 6.36 6.36 -0.15
CA MET A 190 5.23 7.10 0.39
C MET A 190 5.63 8.03 1.53
N PHE A 191 6.54 7.62 2.42
CA PHE A 191 7.09 8.51 3.45
C PHE A 191 7.88 9.67 2.83
N LEU A 192 8.71 9.40 1.81
CA LEU A 192 9.45 10.44 1.09
C LEU A 192 8.53 11.45 0.38
N VAL A 193 7.49 10.96 -0.30
CA VAL A 193 6.48 11.81 -0.96
C VAL A 193 5.76 12.72 0.03
N ASN A 194 5.58 12.28 1.27
CA ASN A 194 5.00 13.06 2.36
C ASN A 194 6.03 13.93 3.10
N ASN A 195 7.26 14.01 2.60
CA ASN A 195 8.38 14.76 3.18
C ASN A 195 8.77 14.32 4.60
N ASP A 196 8.52 13.06 4.94
CA ASP A 196 8.91 12.46 6.24
C ASP A 196 10.17 11.59 6.04
N LYS A 197 11.29 12.25 5.73
CA LYS A 197 12.57 11.59 5.48
C LYS A 197 13.05 10.77 6.69
N ARG A 198 12.92 11.32 7.90
CA ARG A 198 13.34 10.64 9.13
C ARG A 198 12.60 9.31 9.32
N LYS A 199 11.29 9.31 9.12
CA LYS A 199 10.48 8.09 9.24
C LYS A 199 10.76 7.12 8.08
N ALA A 200 10.99 7.63 6.87
CA ALA A 200 11.40 6.83 5.72
C ALA A 200 12.68 6.06 6.04
N ARG A 201 13.72 6.73 6.56
CA ARG A 201 14.99 6.11 6.94
C ARG A 201 14.80 5.03 8.00
N LYS A 202 14.15 5.37 9.11
CA LYS A 202 13.88 4.39 10.20
C LYS A 202 13.12 3.17 9.69
N TYR A 203 12.08 3.41 8.88
CA TYR A 203 11.26 2.33 8.33
C TYR A 203 12.07 1.36 7.47
N ILE A 204 12.87 1.86 6.51
CA ILE A 204 13.63 1.01 5.60
C ILE A 204 14.71 0.22 6.35
N ASP A 205 15.38 0.83 7.34
CA ASP A 205 16.37 0.18 8.19
C ASP A 205 15.74 -0.96 9.03
N MET A 206 14.59 -0.70 9.67
CA MET A 206 13.84 -1.68 10.43
C MET A 206 13.35 -2.82 9.52
N PHE A 207 12.81 -2.50 8.34
CA PHE A 207 12.32 -3.50 7.40
C PHE A 207 13.46 -4.39 6.90
N ALA A 208 14.56 -3.81 6.44
CA ALA A 208 15.72 -4.56 5.95
C ALA A 208 16.26 -5.52 7.02
N LYS A 209 16.38 -5.04 8.26
CA LYS A 209 16.81 -5.85 9.41
C LYS A 209 15.82 -6.99 9.72
N THR A 210 14.51 -6.69 9.77
CA THR A 210 13.49 -7.68 10.16
C THR A 210 13.26 -8.73 9.08
N SER A 211 13.34 -8.35 7.80
CA SER A 211 13.13 -9.26 6.65
C SER A 211 14.41 -9.94 6.19
N ASN A 212 15.57 -9.55 6.72
CA ASN A 212 16.90 -10.01 6.30
C ASN A 212 17.16 -9.81 4.79
N CYS A 213 16.76 -8.65 4.26
CA CYS A 213 17.11 -8.23 2.91
C CYS A 213 18.06 -7.02 2.94
N SER A 214 18.73 -6.74 1.83
CA SER A 214 19.57 -5.55 1.72
C SER A 214 18.74 -4.31 1.38
N ILE A 215 19.19 -3.14 1.82
CA ILE A 215 18.59 -1.85 1.45
C ILE A 215 18.64 -1.66 -0.06
N LYS A 216 19.73 -2.05 -0.71
CA LYS A 216 19.89 -1.98 -2.17
C LYS A 216 18.78 -2.74 -2.91
N GLU A 217 18.39 -3.94 -2.46
CA GLU A 217 17.28 -4.71 -3.05
C GLU A 217 15.96 -3.95 -2.97
N ILE A 218 15.73 -3.18 -1.90
CA ILE A 218 14.54 -2.33 -1.77
C ILE A 218 14.64 -1.12 -2.70
N LEU A 219 15.76 -0.41 -2.70
CA LEU A 219 15.96 0.82 -3.48
C LEU A 219 15.83 0.57 -4.99
N ASN A 220 16.26 -0.58 -5.49
CA ASN A 220 16.16 -0.96 -6.89
C ASN A 220 14.72 -0.97 -7.44
N TRP A 221 13.71 -1.04 -6.56
CA TRP A 221 12.31 -0.93 -6.96
C TRP A 221 11.82 0.52 -7.13
N LEU A 222 12.54 1.53 -6.59
CA LEU A 222 12.06 2.92 -6.59
C LEU A 222 11.79 3.49 -7.98
N PRO A 223 12.68 3.35 -9.00
CA PRO A 223 12.41 3.87 -10.34
C PRO A 223 11.14 3.26 -10.98
N ILE A 224 10.95 1.95 -10.80
CA ILE A 224 9.79 1.19 -11.29
C ILE A 224 8.50 1.71 -10.63
N LEU A 225 8.54 1.86 -9.31
CA LEU A 225 7.39 2.30 -8.53
C LEU A 225 7.06 3.78 -8.78
N ALA A 226 8.08 4.62 -8.93
CA ALA A 226 7.92 6.03 -9.28
C ALA A 226 7.23 6.19 -10.65
N ALA A 227 7.70 5.45 -11.66
CA ALA A 227 7.05 5.39 -12.98
C ALA A 227 5.60 4.90 -12.87
N SER A 228 5.36 3.82 -12.13
CA SER A 228 3.99 3.32 -11.87
C SER A 228 3.09 4.32 -11.15
N GLN A 229 3.64 5.16 -10.28
CA GLN A 229 2.89 6.18 -9.54
C GLN A 229 2.64 7.44 -10.38
N SER A 230 3.55 7.81 -11.28
CA SER A 230 3.44 9.00 -12.13
C SER A 230 2.18 8.97 -13.01
N VAL A 231 1.71 7.79 -13.42
CA VAL A 231 0.46 7.59 -14.17
C VAL A 231 -0.76 8.21 -13.47
N LYS A 232 -0.71 8.42 -12.15
CA LYS A 232 -1.81 9.06 -11.40
C LYS A 232 -1.91 10.58 -11.64
N GLY A 233 -0.94 11.20 -12.27
CA GLY A 233 -0.95 12.62 -12.63
C GLY A 233 -1.01 13.59 -11.45
N ILE A 234 -0.49 13.22 -10.27
CA ILE A 234 -0.53 14.08 -9.08
C ILE A 234 0.56 15.14 -9.18
N LYS A 235 0.20 16.35 -9.59
CA LYS A 235 1.14 17.46 -9.85
C LYS A 235 2.15 17.69 -8.71
N LYS A 236 1.72 17.65 -7.44
CA LYS A 236 2.59 17.87 -6.27
C LYS A 236 3.70 16.81 -6.12
N GLN A 237 3.53 15.63 -6.71
CA GLN A 237 4.47 14.53 -6.63
C GLN A 237 5.33 14.39 -7.90
N SER A 238 4.95 15.04 -8.99
CA SER A 238 5.54 14.81 -10.32
C SER A 238 7.05 15.06 -10.36
N ALA A 239 7.53 16.17 -9.79
CA ALA A 239 8.96 16.50 -9.79
C ALA A 239 9.79 15.45 -9.03
N PHE A 240 9.33 15.05 -7.84
CA PHE A 240 10.00 14.05 -7.02
C PHE A 240 9.95 12.66 -7.66
N LEU A 241 8.79 12.25 -8.19
CA LEU A 241 8.68 10.96 -8.88
C LEU A 241 9.58 10.92 -10.12
N ASN A 242 9.63 12.00 -10.88
CA ASN A 242 10.53 12.08 -12.04
C ASN A 242 12.00 11.97 -11.62
N SER A 243 12.44 12.62 -10.53
CA SER A 243 13.83 12.45 -10.07
C SER A 243 14.14 10.97 -9.78
N LEU A 244 13.26 10.25 -9.09
CA LEU A 244 13.46 8.83 -8.77
C LEU A 244 13.53 7.94 -10.03
N ILE A 245 12.75 8.25 -11.08
CA ILE A 245 12.74 7.45 -12.32
C ILE A 245 14.11 7.46 -13.01
N PHE A 246 14.84 8.58 -12.94
CA PHE A 246 16.10 8.77 -13.63
C PHE A 246 17.34 8.49 -12.78
N MET A 247 17.18 8.20 -11.47
CA MET A 247 18.32 7.92 -10.59
C MET A 247 19.06 6.64 -10.98
N SER A 248 20.37 6.70 -10.96
CA SER A 248 21.25 5.54 -10.99
C SER A 248 21.21 4.79 -9.63
N GLU A 249 21.83 3.61 -9.57
CA GLU A 249 21.94 2.87 -8.29
C GLU A 249 22.73 3.68 -7.26
N GLU A 250 23.81 4.34 -7.65
CA GLU A 250 24.63 5.19 -6.76
C GLU A 250 23.84 6.39 -6.23
N GLU A 251 23.02 7.03 -7.08
CA GLU A 251 22.17 8.15 -6.68
C GLU A 251 21.06 7.70 -5.73
N LEU A 252 20.51 6.49 -5.89
CA LEU A 252 19.53 5.91 -4.96
C LEU A 252 20.17 5.59 -3.60
N GLU A 253 21.40 5.07 -3.58
CA GLU A 253 22.16 4.84 -2.35
C GLU A 253 22.49 6.17 -1.66
N ALA A 254 22.93 7.20 -2.42
CA ALA A 254 23.15 8.55 -1.88
C ALA A 254 21.86 9.16 -1.29
N LEU A 255 20.72 9.04 -1.99
CA LEU A 255 19.42 9.51 -1.47
C LEU A 255 19.07 8.87 -0.11
N TYR A 256 19.41 7.60 0.08
CA TYR A 256 19.22 6.91 1.35
C TYR A 256 20.20 7.43 2.42
N GLU A 257 21.45 7.68 2.09
CA GLU A 257 22.47 8.15 3.05
C GLU A 257 22.23 9.59 3.52
N GLU A 258 21.59 10.43 2.72
CA GLU A 258 21.25 11.82 3.03
C GLU A 258 20.03 12.01 3.98
N GLN A 259 19.39 10.94 4.43
CA GLN A 259 18.23 10.95 5.31
C GLN A 259 18.59 10.69 6.77
#